data_6637d710b6a846750b1287639ba12210
#
_entry.id   6637d710b6a846750b1287639ba12210
#
_cell.length_a   1.000
_cell.length_b   1.000
_cell.length_c   1.000
_cell.angle_alpha   90.00
_cell.angle_beta   90.00
_cell.angle_gamma   90.00
#
_symmetry.space_group_name_H-M   'P 1'
#
loop_
_entity.id
_entity.type
_entity.pdbx_description
1 polymer ?
#
loop_
_entity_poly.entity_id
_entity_poly.type
_entity_poly.pdbx_seq_one_letter_code
_entity_poly.pdbx_strand_id
1 'polypeptide(L)'
;MERVFLTPHVMADLPDNRRSYLQDRFACMKQFAPEGIELRLAAEYMLDAGFRLQMADGLLTYEDRQVLVETSYLSPPPDYLNLLYELSLEGYTPVLAHPERYMYMTKEDYFRLKDKGYKFQLNLFSLAGVYGTRPAKYAAYLMKEGFYDYAGSDLHHPDDYKRNLARLKLSGKMLDGLREVLENNKGL
;
A
#
# COMPACT_ATOMS: atom_id res chain seq x y z
N MET A 1 -7.72 -13.14 16.79
CA MET A 1 -7.29 -11.73 16.99
C MET A 1 -7.19 -11.11 15.62
N GLU A 2 -7.85 -9.99 15.39
CA GLU A 2 -7.73 -9.27 14.12
C GLU A 2 -6.48 -8.41 14.17
N ARG A 3 -5.81 -8.26 13.02
CA ARG A 3 -4.56 -7.52 12.89
C ARG A 3 -4.77 -6.28 12.03
N VAL A 4 -4.22 -5.15 12.46
CA VAL A 4 -4.25 -3.89 11.72
C VAL A 4 -2.84 -3.36 11.58
N PHE A 5 -2.40 -3.15 10.34
CA PHE A 5 -1.15 -2.47 10.04
C PHE A 5 -1.37 -0.96 9.94
N LEU A 6 -0.53 -0.23 10.64
CA LEU A 6 -0.38 1.22 10.49
C LEU A 6 0.82 1.45 9.59
N THR A 7 0.60 2.19 8.52
CA THR A 7 1.59 2.42 7.46
C THR A 7 1.80 3.91 7.22
N PRO A 8 2.32 4.67 8.22
CA PRO A 8 2.59 6.09 8.03
C PRO A 8 3.55 6.31 6.85
N HIS A 9 3.37 7.45 6.16
CA HIS A 9 4.25 7.83 5.07
C HIS A 9 5.67 8.12 5.56
N VAL A 10 6.65 7.65 4.79
CA VAL A 10 8.06 8.00 4.92
C VAL A 10 8.52 8.58 3.58
N MET A 11 8.77 9.88 3.55
CA MET A 11 9.13 10.62 2.35
C MET A 11 9.97 11.85 2.68
N ALA A 12 10.65 12.41 1.70
CA ALA A 12 11.53 13.57 1.89
C ALA A 12 10.81 14.79 2.47
N ASP A 13 9.52 14.97 2.14
CA ASP A 13 8.69 16.08 2.63
C ASP A 13 8.25 15.92 4.10
N LEU A 14 8.46 14.74 4.68
CA LEU A 14 8.17 14.42 6.08
C LEU A 14 9.46 13.96 6.80
N PRO A 15 10.44 14.85 6.99
CA PRO A 15 11.79 14.48 7.47
C PRO A 15 11.82 13.90 8.89
N ASP A 16 10.77 14.16 9.68
CA ASP A 16 10.64 13.62 11.04
C ASP A 16 10.10 12.18 11.06
N ASN A 17 9.46 11.72 9.98
CA ASN A 17 8.94 10.37 9.86
C ASN A 17 10.06 9.37 9.54
N ARG A 18 10.96 9.19 10.52
CA ARG A 18 12.06 8.21 10.45
C ARG A 18 11.69 6.96 11.23
N ARG A 19 12.33 5.86 10.90
CA ARG A 19 12.09 4.55 11.53
C ARG A 19 12.04 4.63 13.05
N SER A 20 13.06 5.20 13.71
CA SER A 20 13.13 5.31 15.17
C SER A 20 11.97 6.12 15.75
N TYR A 21 11.67 7.29 15.17
CA TYR A 21 10.55 8.12 15.61
C TYR A 21 9.21 7.40 15.48
N LEU A 22 8.97 6.73 14.36
CA LEU A 22 7.73 5.97 14.12
C LEU A 22 7.60 4.80 15.11
N GLN A 23 8.69 4.11 15.43
CA GLN A 23 8.71 3.04 16.43
C GLN A 23 8.38 3.57 17.82
N ASP A 24 8.95 4.69 18.24
CA ASP A 24 8.66 5.33 19.52
C ASP A 24 7.19 5.76 19.62
N ARG A 25 6.68 6.40 18.57
CA ARG A 25 5.26 6.81 18.51
C ARG A 25 4.32 5.62 18.52
N PHE A 26 4.66 4.56 17.80
CA PHE A 26 3.90 3.31 17.78
C PHE A 26 3.88 2.65 19.17
N ALA A 27 5.02 2.58 19.88
CA ALA A 27 5.08 2.04 21.24
C ALA A 27 4.13 2.77 22.19
N CYS A 28 4.06 4.11 22.09
CA CYS A 28 3.10 4.92 22.86
C CYS A 28 1.65 4.64 22.46
N MET A 29 1.37 4.45 21.17
CA MET A 29 0.01 4.27 20.67
C MET A 29 -0.53 2.86 20.90
N LYS A 30 0.32 1.85 20.86
CA LYS A 30 -0.05 0.44 20.99
C LYS A 30 -0.83 0.13 22.28
N GLN A 31 -0.58 0.85 23.34
CA GLN A 31 -1.31 0.71 24.62
C GLN A 31 -2.79 1.09 24.55
N PHE A 32 -3.19 1.83 23.51
CA PHE A 32 -4.58 2.25 23.28
C PHE A 32 -5.30 1.35 22.24
N ALA A 33 -4.69 0.22 21.85
CA ALA A 33 -5.33 -0.71 20.94
C ALA A 33 -6.66 -1.23 21.54
N PRO A 34 -7.74 -1.27 20.75
CA PRO A 34 -8.98 -1.90 21.19
C PRO A 34 -8.77 -3.37 21.55
N GLU A 35 -9.55 -3.87 22.49
CA GLU A 35 -9.52 -5.29 22.85
C GLU A 35 -9.80 -6.17 21.61
N GLY A 36 -9.00 -7.22 21.42
CA GLY A 36 -9.12 -8.13 20.28
C GLY A 36 -8.41 -7.66 19.01
N ILE A 37 -7.85 -6.45 18.97
CA ILE A 37 -7.10 -5.91 17.83
C ILE A 37 -5.61 -5.91 18.13
N GLU A 38 -4.83 -6.55 17.27
CA GLU A 38 -3.37 -6.45 17.27
C GLU A 38 -2.92 -5.35 16.32
N LEU A 39 -2.30 -4.29 16.85
CA LEU A 39 -1.68 -3.26 16.03
C LEU A 39 -0.26 -3.68 15.63
N ARG A 40 0.08 -3.50 14.37
CA ARG A 40 1.40 -3.69 13.78
C ARG A 40 1.86 -2.41 13.10
N LEU A 41 3.16 -2.18 13.09
CA LEU A 41 3.78 -1.04 12.41
C LEU A 41 4.53 -1.53 11.18
N ALA A 42 4.16 -0.99 10.03
CA ALA A 42 4.97 -0.93 8.83
C ALA A 42 5.10 0.54 8.42
N ALA A 43 5.51 0.84 7.19
CA ALA A 43 5.48 2.20 6.67
C ALA A 43 5.24 2.17 5.16
N GLU A 44 4.64 3.24 4.63
CA GLU A 44 4.51 3.48 3.21
C GLU A 44 5.62 4.42 2.75
N TYR A 45 6.56 3.88 1.98
CA TYR A 45 7.76 4.61 1.54
C TYR A 45 7.55 5.23 0.18
N MET A 46 7.74 6.55 0.07
CA MET A 46 7.84 7.21 -1.22
C MET A 46 9.17 6.83 -1.88
N LEU A 47 9.11 6.35 -3.12
CA LEU A 47 10.31 6.10 -3.94
C LEU A 47 10.87 7.43 -4.46
N ASP A 48 11.38 8.25 -3.57
CA ASP A 48 11.99 9.55 -3.83
C ASP A 48 13.51 9.54 -3.66
N ALA A 49 14.14 10.70 -3.72
CA ALA A 49 15.59 10.86 -3.57
C ALA A 49 16.11 10.42 -2.18
N GLY A 50 15.25 10.41 -1.17
CA GLY A 50 15.59 9.99 0.21
C GLY A 50 15.50 8.48 0.43
N PHE A 51 14.88 7.73 -0.47
CA PHE A 51 14.55 6.32 -0.24
C PHE A 51 15.77 5.44 0.04
N ARG A 52 16.89 5.63 -0.68
CA ARG A 52 18.12 4.86 -0.43
C ARG A 52 18.68 5.04 0.97
N LEU A 53 18.54 6.25 1.55
CA LEU A 53 18.95 6.50 2.93
C LEU A 53 18.03 5.76 3.92
N GLN A 54 16.73 5.75 3.65
CA GLN A 54 15.76 4.98 4.46
C GLN A 54 16.04 3.48 4.38
N MET A 55 16.36 2.96 3.21
CA MET A 55 16.72 1.55 3.01
C MET A 55 17.98 1.17 3.80
N ALA A 56 19.00 2.03 3.81
CA ALA A 56 20.24 1.84 4.58
C ALA A 56 20.01 1.86 6.11
N ASP A 57 19.02 2.65 6.61
CA ASP A 57 18.62 2.69 8.02
C ASP A 57 17.76 1.48 8.43
N GLY A 58 17.31 0.69 7.45
CA GLY A 58 16.40 -0.44 7.60
C GLY A 58 14.94 -0.02 7.54
N LEU A 59 14.13 -0.83 6.90
CA LEU A 59 12.74 -0.52 6.59
C LEU A 59 11.76 -1.15 7.60
N LEU A 60 10.66 -0.46 7.86
CA LEU A 60 9.49 -0.99 8.56
C LEU A 60 8.64 -1.76 7.53
N THR A 61 8.49 -3.05 7.74
CA THR A 61 7.92 -3.97 6.75
C THR A 61 6.64 -4.61 7.24
N TYR A 62 5.84 -5.11 6.33
CA TYR A 62 4.93 -6.21 6.60
C TYR A 62 5.73 -7.48 6.94
N GLU A 63 5.06 -8.61 7.18
CA GLU A 63 5.72 -9.90 7.36
C GLU A 63 6.57 -10.26 6.11
N ASP A 64 7.49 -11.20 6.28
CA ASP A 64 8.35 -11.71 5.21
C ASP A 64 9.11 -10.64 4.41
N ARG A 65 9.54 -9.55 5.09
CA ARG A 65 10.29 -8.44 4.48
C ARG A 65 9.57 -7.76 3.30
N GLN A 66 8.24 -7.73 3.31
CA GLN A 66 7.44 -7.03 2.32
C GLN A 66 7.37 -5.54 2.65
N VAL A 67 7.72 -4.69 1.70
CA VAL A 67 7.81 -3.23 1.87
C VAL A 67 6.75 -2.54 1.05
N LEU A 68 5.86 -1.79 1.72
CA LEU A 68 4.89 -0.95 1.03
C LEU A 68 5.59 0.29 0.48
N VAL A 69 5.46 0.50 -0.82
CA VAL A 69 6.09 1.60 -1.53
C VAL A 69 5.08 2.34 -2.40
N GLU A 70 5.27 3.64 -2.55
CA GLU A 70 4.47 4.46 -3.44
C GLU A 70 5.34 5.37 -4.32
N THR A 71 4.72 5.94 -5.36
CA THR A 71 5.30 6.99 -6.20
C THR A 71 4.33 8.15 -6.33
N SER A 72 4.77 9.26 -6.91
CA SER A 72 3.85 10.33 -7.31
C SER A 72 2.77 9.80 -8.25
N TYR A 73 1.54 10.28 -8.10
CA TYR A 73 0.41 9.87 -8.95
C TYR A 73 0.53 10.34 -10.39
N LEU A 74 1.19 11.48 -10.62
CA LEU A 74 1.23 12.14 -11.93
C LEU A 74 2.38 11.65 -12.80
N SER A 75 3.53 11.38 -12.19
CA SER A 75 4.74 10.94 -12.90
C SER A 75 5.61 10.09 -11.98
N PRO A 76 6.24 9.03 -12.50
CA PRO A 76 7.17 8.25 -11.71
C PRO A 76 8.44 9.07 -11.49
N PRO A 77 9.14 8.86 -10.36
CA PRO A 77 10.52 9.32 -10.26
C PRO A 77 11.34 8.65 -11.36
N PRO A 78 12.34 9.36 -11.95
CA PRO A 78 13.12 8.81 -13.06
C PRO A 78 13.75 7.44 -12.78
N ASP A 79 14.03 7.16 -11.53
CA ASP A 79 14.81 6.00 -11.08
C ASP A 79 13.94 4.92 -10.37
N TYR A 80 12.61 5.02 -10.39
CA TYR A 80 11.76 4.17 -9.55
C TYR A 80 11.90 2.67 -9.85
N LEU A 81 12.12 2.29 -11.12
CA LEU A 81 12.33 0.87 -11.47
C LEU A 81 13.65 0.33 -10.92
N ASN A 82 14.69 1.17 -10.88
CA ASN A 82 15.97 0.80 -10.27
C ASN A 82 15.83 0.70 -8.74
N LEU A 83 15.09 1.62 -8.10
CA LEU A 83 14.81 1.56 -6.66
C LEU A 83 14.06 0.28 -6.28
N LEU A 84 13.05 -0.13 -7.06
CA LEU A 84 12.35 -1.40 -6.87
C LEU A 84 13.28 -2.61 -7.03
N TYR A 85 14.19 -2.55 -8.00
CA TYR A 85 15.17 -3.61 -8.22
C TYR A 85 16.20 -3.67 -7.09
N GLU A 86 16.76 -2.54 -6.66
CA GLU A 86 17.67 -2.44 -5.51
C GLU A 86 17.03 -3.00 -4.24
N LEU A 87 15.77 -2.65 -3.99
CA LEU A 87 14.99 -3.18 -2.87
C LEU A 87 14.91 -4.70 -2.90
N SER A 88 14.74 -5.29 -4.11
CA SER A 88 14.72 -6.74 -4.28
C SER A 88 16.09 -7.38 -4.07
N LEU A 89 17.17 -6.71 -4.47
CA LEU A 89 18.55 -7.19 -4.21
C LEU A 89 18.88 -7.24 -2.72
N GLU A 90 18.33 -6.31 -1.94
CA GLU A 90 18.44 -6.30 -0.48
C GLU A 90 17.55 -7.36 0.21
N GLY A 91 16.87 -8.21 -0.57
CA GLY A 91 16.02 -9.30 -0.07
C GLY A 91 14.65 -8.86 0.42
N TYR A 92 14.17 -7.68 0.01
CA TYR A 92 12.81 -7.24 0.26
C TYR A 92 11.90 -7.58 -0.92
N THR A 93 10.61 -7.72 -0.65
CA THR A 93 9.58 -7.82 -1.69
C THR A 93 8.83 -6.51 -1.78
N PRO A 94 8.93 -5.76 -2.90
CA PRO A 94 8.15 -4.54 -3.09
C PRO A 94 6.65 -4.83 -3.15
N VAL A 95 5.86 -4.06 -2.40
CA VAL A 95 4.40 -4.02 -2.48
C VAL A 95 4.01 -2.62 -2.94
N LEU A 96 3.54 -2.47 -4.18
CA LEU A 96 3.09 -1.17 -4.67
C LEU A 96 1.74 -0.83 -4.05
N ALA A 97 1.70 0.29 -3.33
CA ALA A 97 0.47 0.86 -2.81
C ALA A 97 -0.38 1.40 -3.96
N HIS A 98 -1.69 1.16 -3.89
CA HIS A 98 -2.71 1.75 -4.77
C HIS A 98 -2.27 1.97 -6.24
N PRO A 99 -1.72 0.96 -6.94
CA PRO A 99 -1.17 1.12 -8.30
C PRO A 99 -2.21 1.65 -9.30
N GLU A 100 -3.49 1.47 -9.05
CA GLU A 100 -4.60 2.00 -9.84
C GLU A 100 -4.64 3.54 -9.87
N ARG A 101 -3.98 4.23 -8.93
CA ARG A 101 -3.96 5.69 -8.83
C ARG A 101 -2.87 6.34 -9.69
N TYR A 102 -1.91 5.58 -10.18
CA TYR A 102 -0.80 6.11 -10.98
C TYR A 102 -1.26 6.43 -12.41
N MET A 103 -1.31 7.74 -12.73
CA MET A 103 -1.86 8.23 -13.99
C MET A 103 -1.01 7.89 -15.21
N TYR A 104 0.27 7.64 -15.01
CA TYR A 104 1.25 7.33 -16.05
C TYR A 104 1.31 5.84 -16.40
N MET A 105 0.86 4.95 -15.52
CA MET A 105 0.94 3.51 -15.77
C MET A 105 -0.02 3.06 -16.86
N THR A 106 0.49 2.26 -17.76
CA THR A 106 -0.23 1.51 -18.78
C THR A 106 -0.55 0.10 -18.29
N LYS A 107 -1.35 -0.63 -19.04
CA LYS A 107 -1.62 -2.05 -18.73
C LYS A 107 -0.35 -2.90 -18.79
N GLU A 108 0.50 -2.63 -19.75
CA GLU A 108 1.78 -3.30 -19.95
C GLU A 108 2.73 -3.08 -18.78
N ASP A 109 2.69 -1.92 -18.15
CA ASP A 109 3.49 -1.62 -16.96
C ASP A 109 3.11 -2.52 -15.77
N TYR A 110 1.79 -2.72 -15.53
CA TYR A 110 1.33 -3.62 -14.47
C TYR A 110 1.78 -5.07 -14.73
N PHE A 111 1.65 -5.57 -15.95
CA PHE A 111 2.13 -6.91 -16.29
C PHE A 111 3.63 -7.06 -16.03
N ARG A 112 4.44 -6.09 -16.49
CA ARG A 112 5.91 -6.11 -16.26
C ARG A 112 6.28 -6.12 -14.78
N LEU A 113 5.56 -5.38 -13.96
CA LEU A 113 5.82 -5.33 -12.51
C LEU A 113 5.43 -6.66 -11.85
N LYS A 114 4.29 -7.24 -12.23
CA LYS A 114 3.89 -8.56 -11.74
C LYS A 114 4.85 -9.67 -12.17
N ASP A 115 5.34 -9.66 -13.40
CA ASP A 115 6.34 -10.61 -13.90
C ASP A 115 7.66 -10.55 -13.12
N LYS A 116 7.99 -9.39 -12.53
CA LYS A 116 9.14 -9.23 -11.64
C LYS A 116 8.88 -9.73 -10.21
N GLY A 117 7.68 -10.23 -9.92
CA GLY A 117 7.30 -10.72 -8.60
C GLY A 117 6.87 -9.61 -7.63
N TYR A 118 6.69 -8.37 -8.09
CA TYR A 118 6.22 -7.29 -7.23
C TYR A 118 4.74 -7.48 -6.89
N LYS A 119 4.39 -7.13 -5.66
CA LYS A 119 3.03 -7.25 -5.15
C LYS A 119 2.27 -5.93 -5.27
N PHE A 120 0.96 -6.01 -5.33
CA PHE A 120 0.07 -4.85 -5.44
C PHE A 120 -0.93 -4.82 -4.28
N GLN A 121 -1.07 -3.65 -3.67
CA GLN A 121 -2.09 -3.40 -2.65
C GLN A 121 -3.16 -2.46 -3.21
N LEU A 122 -4.38 -2.96 -3.31
CA LEU A 122 -5.57 -2.16 -3.67
C LEU A 122 -5.84 -1.11 -2.60
N ASN A 123 -6.13 0.13 -2.99
CA ASN A 123 -6.88 1.04 -2.14
C ASN A 123 -8.38 0.72 -2.28
N LEU A 124 -8.98 0.25 -1.19
CA LEU A 124 -10.38 -0.18 -1.17
C LEU A 124 -11.35 0.89 -1.72
N PHE A 125 -11.09 2.16 -1.40
CA PHE A 125 -11.98 3.25 -1.79
C PHE A 125 -11.78 3.73 -3.24
N SER A 126 -10.77 3.24 -3.94
CA SER A 126 -10.69 3.39 -5.39
C SER A 126 -11.88 2.72 -6.09
N LEU A 127 -12.32 1.55 -5.60
CA LEU A 127 -13.53 0.87 -6.10
C LEU A 127 -14.82 1.67 -5.88
N ALA A 128 -14.85 2.52 -4.86
CA ALA A 128 -15.97 3.44 -4.59
C ALA A 128 -15.92 4.74 -5.41
N GLY A 129 -14.90 4.91 -6.28
CA GLY A 129 -14.70 6.11 -7.08
C GLY A 129 -14.32 7.36 -6.28
N VAL A 130 -13.79 7.18 -5.07
CA VAL A 130 -13.39 8.30 -4.19
C VAL A 130 -12.28 9.14 -4.84
N TYR A 131 -11.38 8.49 -5.56
CA TYR A 131 -10.22 9.11 -6.22
C TYR A 131 -10.48 9.43 -7.71
N GLY A 132 -11.74 9.35 -8.16
CA GLY A 132 -12.13 9.66 -9.52
C GLY A 132 -12.35 8.44 -10.43
N THR A 133 -12.79 8.73 -11.65
CA THR A 133 -13.25 7.71 -12.60
C THR A 133 -12.10 6.80 -13.09
N ARG A 134 -10.90 7.37 -13.33
CA ARG A 134 -9.79 6.58 -13.86
C ARG A 134 -9.26 5.58 -12.81
N PRO A 135 -8.93 5.97 -11.56
CA PRO A 135 -8.59 5.02 -10.52
C PRO A 135 -9.64 3.92 -10.33
N ALA A 136 -10.93 4.26 -10.33
CA ALA A 136 -11.99 3.26 -10.19
C ALA A 136 -12.00 2.24 -11.33
N LYS A 137 -11.82 2.69 -12.59
CA LYS A 137 -11.73 1.80 -13.76
C LYS A 137 -10.51 0.88 -13.69
N TYR A 138 -9.35 1.43 -13.29
CA TYR A 138 -8.14 0.63 -13.16
C TYR A 138 -8.19 -0.33 -11.98
N ALA A 139 -8.78 0.07 -10.84
CA ALA A 139 -9.03 -0.82 -9.72
C ALA A 139 -9.89 -2.02 -10.14
N ALA A 140 -10.98 -1.78 -10.86
CA ALA A 140 -11.83 -2.85 -11.38
C ALA A 140 -11.12 -3.74 -12.41
N TYR A 141 -10.27 -3.14 -13.27
CA TYR A 141 -9.46 -3.88 -14.23
C TYR A 141 -8.44 -4.78 -13.53
N LEU A 142 -7.61 -4.23 -12.64
CA LEU A 142 -6.57 -4.99 -11.93
C LEU A 142 -7.17 -6.09 -11.04
N MET A 143 -8.34 -5.84 -10.45
CA MET A 143 -9.10 -6.85 -9.70
C MET A 143 -9.52 -8.01 -10.62
N LYS A 144 -10.05 -7.70 -11.80
CA LYS A 144 -10.47 -8.71 -12.78
C LYS A 144 -9.29 -9.56 -13.28
N GLU A 145 -8.12 -8.94 -13.46
CA GLU A 145 -6.89 -9.65 -13.89
C GLU A 145 -6.22 -10.43 -12.75
N GLY A 146 -6.74 -10.35 -11.52
CA GLY A 146 -6.14 -11.03 -10.35
C GLY A 146 -4.78 -10.45 -9.94
N PHE A 147 -4.53 -9.16 -10.16
CA PHE A 147 -3.23 -8.54 -9.92
C PHE A 147 -3.02 -8.09 -8.48
N TYR A 148 -4.10 -7.92 -7.70
CA TYR A 148 -3.97 -7.51 -6.31
C TYR A 148 -3.61 -8.69 -5.41
N ASP A 149 -2.59 -8.49 -4.62
CA ASP A 149 -2.18 -9.41 -3.57
C ASP A 149 -2.82 -9.03 -2.24
N TYR A 150 -2.98 -7.74 -1.98
CA TYR A 150 -3.50 -7.18 -0.73
C TYR A 150 -4.49 -6.05 -0.98
N ALA A 151 -5.23 -5.68 0.08
CA ALA A 151 -6.08 -4.49 0.09
C ALA A 151 -5.89 -3.71 1.39
N GLY A 152 -5.86 -2.39 1.27
CA GLY A 152 -5.81 -1.44 2.39
C GLY A 152 -6.90 -0.38 2.26
N SER A 153 -7.24 0.26 3.35
CA SER A 153 -8.19 1.39 3.34
C SER A 153 -7.53 2.72 3.00
N ASP A 154 -6.20 2.83 3.20
CA ASP A 154 -5.44 4.08 3.05
C ASP A 154 -6.15 5.23 3.80
N LEU A 155 -6.52 4.94 5.04
CA LEU A 155 -7.37 5.82 5.85
C LEU A 155 -6.53 6.87 6.56
N HIS A 156 -6.76 8.15 6.23
CA HIS A 156 -6.08 9.29 6.85
C HIS A 156 -6.93 10.00 7.90
N HIS A 157 -8.27 9.94 7.78
CA HIS A 157 -9.20 10.58 8.71
C HIS A 157 -10.34 9.64 9.10
N PRO A 158 -10.66 9.49 10.39
CA PRO A 158 -11.71 8.57 10.87
C PRO A 158 -13.07 8.79 10.23
N ASP A 159 -13.45 10.05 9.99
CA ASP A 159 -14.75 10.40 9.42
C ASP A 159 -14.89 9.97 7.95
N ASP A 160 -13.79 9.81 7.24
CA ASP A 160 -13.79 9.39 5.85
C ASP A 160 -14.17 7.92 5.70
N TYR A 161 -13.89 7.08 6.68
CA TYR A 161 -14.14 5.66 6.60
C TYR A 161 -15.62 5.34 6.37
N LYS A 162 -16.50 5.81 7.24
CA LYS A 162 -17.95 5.57 7.14
C LYS A 162 -18.53 6.14 5.85
N ARG A 163 -18.11 7.37 5.49
CA ARG A 163 -18.56 8.05 4.28
C ARG A 163 -18.16 7.29 3.03
N ASN A 164 -16.93 6.84 2.94
CA ASN A 164 -16.41 6.15 1.78
C ASN A 164 -16.92 4.71 1.69
N LEU A 165 -17.06 4.03 2.83
CA LEU A 165 -17.66 2.69 2.88
C LEU A 165 -19.12 2.69 2.37
N ALA A 166 -19.92 3.72 2.72
CA ALA A 166 -21.29 3.86 2.23
C ALA A 166 -21.38 4.05 0.70
N ARG A 167 -20.30 4.52 0.06
CA ARG A 167 -20.22 4.68 -1.40
C ARG A 167 -19.81 3.39 -2.12
N LEU A 168 -19.27 2.42 -1.40
CA LEU A 168 -18.77 1.18 -1.96
C LEU A 168 -19.95 0.28 -2.40
N LYS A 169 -20.20 0.24 -3.71
CA LYS A 169 -21.24 -0.59 -4.32
C LYS A 169 -20.58 -1.57 -5.27
N LEU A 170 -20.45 -2.82 -4.86
CA LEU A 170 -19.77 -3.86 -5.62
C LEU A 170 -20.78 -4.83 -6.23
N SER A 171 -20.50 -5.32 -7.45
CA SER A 171 -21.19 -6.49 -8.01
C SER A 171 -20.76 -7.76 -7.27
N GLY A 172 -21.53 -8.84 -7.38
CA GLY A 172 -21.21 -10.13 -6.75
C GLY A 172 -19.78 -10.59 -7.08
N LYS A 173 -19.38 -10.60 -8.36
CA LYS A 173 -18.03 -10.99 -8.79
C LYS A 173 -16.93 -10.11 -8.20
N MET A 174 -17.18 -8.80 -8.09
CA MET A 174 -16.22 -7.88 -7.50
C MET A 174 -16.08 -8.11 -6.00
N LEU A 175 -17.19 -8.42 -5.33
CA LEU A 175 -17.19 -8.73 -3.90
C LEU A 175 -16.43 -10.04 -3.63
N ASP A 176 -16.61 -11.06 -4.47
CA ASP A 176 -15.90 -12.32 -4.33
C ASP A 176 -14.40 -12.15 -4.52
N GLY A 177 -13.97 -11.44 -5.57
CA GLY A 177 -12.54 -11.10 -5.77
C GLY A 177 -11.97 -10.28 -4.62
N LEU A 178 -12.72 -9.31 -4.08
CA LEU A 178 -12.27 -8.54 -2.91
C LEU A 178 -12.12 -9.42 -1.66
N ARG A 179 -13.00 -10.40 -1.46
CA ARG A 179 -12.88 -11.36 -0.35
C ARG A 179 -11.60 -12.17 -0.45
N GLU A 180 -11.26 -12.65 -1.65
CA GLU A 180 -10.00 -13.40 -1.88
C GLU A 180 -8.79 -12.52 -1.54
N VAL A 181 -8.74 -11.27 -2.02
CA VAL A 181 -7.64 -10.34 -1.72
C VAL A 181 -7.56 -10.03 -0.22
N LEU A 182 -8.70 -9.83 0.45
CA LEU A 182 -8.74 -9.60 1.91
C LEU A 182 -8.32 -10.84 2.72
N GLU A 183 -8.57 -12.04 2.21
CA GLU A 183 -8.09 -13.28 2.84
C GLU A 183 -6.56 -13.34 2.83
N ASN A 184 -5.92 -12.89 1.74
CA ASN A 184 -4.47 -12.81 1.65
C ASN A 184 -3.85 -11.85 2.68
N ASN A 185 -4.59 -10.84 3.13
CA ASN A 185 -4.13 -9.93 4.19
C ASN A 185 -3.81 -10.66 5.51
N LYS A 186 -4.34 -11.85 5.72
CA LYS A 186 -4.03 -12.67 6.90
C LYS A 186 -2.57 -13.15 6.92
N GLY A 187 -1.92 -13.15 5.77
CA GLY A 187 -0.50 -13.49 5.62
C GLY A 187 0.46 -12.31 5.78
N LEU A 188 -0.06 -11.10 6.04
CA LEU A 188 0.73 -9.91 6.35
C LEU A 188 1.15 -9.87 7.82
#